data_f1e9f8fca962938442c94f31ab77cd7c
#
_entry.id   f1e9f8fca962938442c94f31ab77cd7c
#
_cell.length_a   1.000
_cell.length_b   1.000
_cell.length_c   1.000
_cell.angle_alpha   90.00
_cell.angle_beta   90.00
_cell.angle_gamma   90.00
#
_symmetry.space_group_name_H-M   'P 1'
#
loop_
_entity.id
_entity.type
_entity.pdbx_description
1 polymer ?
#
loop_
_entity_poly.entity_id
_entity_poly.type
_entity_poly.pdbx_seq_one_letter_code
_entity_poly.pdbx_strand_id
1 'polypeptide(L)'
;MRQFLIVGHDAPTTPEFSLDDIAGGARRLDVLCRCVTSAFFLSHSIRESVRVHAVLGDEFTVRFDGRTLRRLNPDERSTAALLRTALEHRADAIGHVPAESSPGVTIRRMGFAATLEDLATDAAVVALPEDGDPAAAVDPPSDPLFVLSDHRDFTHRESSLPAAAADERPRL
;
A
#
# COMPACT_ATOMS: atom_id res chain seq x y z
N MET A 1 -8.51 12.86 -2.81
CA MET A 1 -7.56 12.07 -1.98
C MET A 1 -6.69 11.23 -2.91
N ARG A 2 -5.36 11.30 -2.82
CA ARG A 2 -4.47 10.44 -3.62
C ARG A 2 -4.19 9.16 -2.86
N GLN A 3 -4.37 8.01 -3.51
CA GLN A 3 -4.16 6.72 -2.89
C GLN A 3 -3.13 5.88 -3.66
N PHE A 4 -2.36 5.08 -2.95
CA PHE A 4 -1.41 4.13 -3.51
C PHE A 4 -1.70 2.74 -2.95
N LEU A 5 -1.86 1.75 -3.81
CA LEU A 5 -1.98 0.33 -3.47
C LEU A 5 -0.71 -0.36 -3.96
N ILE A 6 0.07 -0.88 -3.03
CA ILE A 6 1.39 -1.46 -3.30
C ILE A 6 1.36 -2.93 -2.97
N VAL A 7 1.65 -3.78 -3.95
CA VAL A 7 1.69 -5.24 -3.77
C VAL A 7 3.08 -5.65 -3.30
N GLY A 8 3.17 -6.20 -2.10
CA GLY A 8 4.38 -6.82 -1.55
C GLY A 8 4.26 -8.34 -1.58
N HIS A 9 4.70 -8.98 -2.67
CA HIS A 9 4.48 -10.40 -2.94
C HIS A 9 5.05 -11.32 -1.86
N ASP A 10 6.30 -11.06 -1.46
CA ASP A 10 6.99 -11.86 -0.44
C ASP A 10 7.05 -11.16 0.92
N ALA A 11 6.38 -10.02 1.07
CA ALA A 11 6.41 -9.27 2.32
C ALA A 11 5.94 -10.14 3.50
N PRO A 12 6.55 -9.99 4.69
CA PRO A 12 6.17 -10.76 5.86
C PRO A 12 4.69 -10.59 6.22
N THR A 13 4.03 -11.70 6.57
CA THR A 13 2.65 -11.72 7.10
C THR A 13 2.62 -11.93 8.62
N THR A 14 3.80 -12.00 9.22
CA THR A 14 3.99 -12.13 10.68
C THR A 14 5.01 -11.11 11.19
N PRO A 15 4.96 -10.72 12.48
CA PRO A 15 5.84 -9.69 13.02
C PRO A 15 7.28 -10.17 13.30
N GLU A 16 7.58 -11.46 13.08
CA GLU A 16 8.85 -12.10 13.40
C GLU A 16 9.92 -11.81 12.35
N PHE A 17 10.32 -10.53 12.21
CA PHE A 17 11.46 -10.11 11.37
C PHE A 17 12.31 -9.04 12.08
N SER A 18 13.57 -8.96 11.71
CA SER A 18 14.51 -7.99 12.27
C SER A 18 14.37 -6.63 11.59
N LEU A 19 14.35 -5.56 12.40
CA LEU A 19 14.44 -4.19 11.88
C LEU A 19 15.86 -3.81 11.45
N ASP A 20 16.86 -4.63 11.78
CA ASP A 20 18.25 -4.41 11.40
C ASP A 20 18.61 -5.04 10.05
N ASP A 21 17.71 -5.90 9.51
CA ASP A 21 17.86 -6.53 8.20
C ASP A 21 16.53 -6.57 7.44
N ILE A 22 16.05 -5.41 7.04
CA ILE A 22 14.75 -5.24 6.36
C ILE A 22 14.83 -5.70 4.90
N ALA A 23 16.00 -5.59 4.28
CA ALA A 23 16.19 -5.98 2.89
C ALA A 23 16.37 -7.49 2.72
N GLY A 24 17.22 -8.13 3.51
CA GLY A 24 17.51 -9.56 3.41
C GLY A 24 16.55 -10.42 4.23
N GLY A 25 16.56 -10.24 5.54
CA GLY A 25 15.79 -11.06 6.48
C GLY A 25 14.27 -10.83 6.42
N ALA A 26 13.82 -9.67 5.99
CA ALA A 26 12.40 -9.34 5.83
C ALA A 26 11.94 -9.34 4.35
N ARG A 27 12.59 -10.13 3.50
CA ARG A 27 12.15 -10.41 2.13
C ARG A 27 11.85 -9.17 1.30
N ARG A 28 12.80 -8.24 1.25
CA ARG A 28 12.72 -6.97 0.51
C ARG A 28 11.60 -6.03 0.99
N LEU A 29 11.27 -6.09 2.27
CA LEU A 29 10.34 -5.13 2.91
C LEU A 29 10.82 -3.68 2.77
N ASP A 30 12.15 -3.47 2.57
CA ASP A 30 12.77 -2.18 2.28
C ASP A 30 12.10 -1.45 1.10
N VAL A 31 11.68 -2.18 0.06
CA VAL A 31 11.02 -1.60 -1.12
C VAL A 31 9.68 -0.98 -0.71
N LEU A 32 8.84 -1.71 0.05
CA LEU A 32 7.57 -1.18 0.55
C LEU A 32 7.79 0.02 1.47
N CYS A 33 8.79 -0.05 2.35
CA CYS A 33 9.13 1.06 3.23
C CYS A 33 9.50 2.33 2.45
N ARG A 34 10.29 2.21 1.40
CA ARG A 34 10.65 3.32 0.51
C ARG A 34 9.44 3.88 -0.24
N CYS A 35 8.54 3.03 -0.72
CA CYS A 35 7.30 3.48 -1.34
C CYS A 35 6.45 4.29 -0.37
N VAL A 36 6.27 3.82 0.88
CA VAL A 36 5.52 4.55 1.92
C VAL A 36 6.17 5.89 2.22
N THR A 37 7.49 5.93 2.49
CA THR A 37 8.19 7.17 2.78
C THR A 37 8.12 8.16 1.62
N SER A 38 8.30 7.70 0.37
CA SER A 38 8.22 8.55 -0.83
C SER A 38 6.82 9.12 -1.05
N ALA A 39 5.77 8.35 -0.71
CA ALA A 39 4.40 8.82 -0.81
C ALA A 39 4.09 9.95 0.18
N PHE A 40 4.62 9.88 1.41
CA PHE A 40 4.26 10.82 2.47
C PHE A 40 5.20 12.00 2.62
N PHE A 41 6.52 11.83 2.50
CA PHE A 41 7.46 12.89 2.87
C PHE A 41 7.55 14.02 1.85
N LEU A 42 7.55 15.24 2.40
CA LEU A 42 7.95 16.50 1.80
C LEU A 42 9.19 17.01 2.53
N SER A 43 9.79 18.11 2.04
CA SER A 43 11.00 18.68 2.66
C SER A 43 10.86 19.02 4.16
N HIS A 44 9.66 19.38 4.62
CA HIS A 44 9.43 19.84 5.99
C HIS A 44 8.15 19.29 6.65
N SER A 45 7.40 18.41 5.96
CA SER A 45 6.14 17.87 6.46
C SER A 45 5.80 16.57 5.76
N ILE A 46 4.69 15.94 6.16
CA ILE A 46 4.08 14.83 5.44
C ILE A 46 2.83 15.29 4.68
N ARG A 47 2.50 14.57 3.60
CA ARG A 47 1.29 14.82 2.81
C ARG A 47 0.07 14.28 3.56
N GLU A 48 -0.81 15.16 4.01
CA GLU A 48 -2.05 14.78 4.70
C GLU A 48 -3.12 14.22 3.74
N SER A 49 -3.09 14.62 2.46
CA SER A 49 -4.04 14.19 1.44
C SER A 49 -3.64 12.90 0.72
N VAL A 50 -2.86 12.05 1.37
CA VAL A 50 -2.35 10.78 0.83
C VAL A 50 -2.76 9.62 1.74
N ARG A 51 -3.09 8.48 1.12
CA ARG A 51 -3.19 7.16 1.76
C ARG A 51 -2.31 6.17 1.03
N VAL A 52 -1.70 5.28 1.79
CA VAL A 52 -0.96 4.14 1.25
C VAL A 52 -1.55 2.85 1.81
N HIS A 53 -1.79 1.91 0.94
CA HIS A 53 -2.26 0.56 1.24
C HIS A 53 -1.16 -0.41 0.84
N ALA A 54 -0.47 -1.00 1.80
CA ALA A 54 0.59 -1.99 1.58
C ALA A 54 0.00 -3.40 1.76
N VAL A 55 -0.07 -4.16 0.69
CA VAL A 55 -0.47 -5.57 0.72
C VAL A 55 0.72 -6.42 1.09
N LEU A 56 0.60 -7.22 2.13
CA LEU A 56 1.65 -8.08 2.66
C LEU A 56 1.32 -9.55 2.36
N GLY A 57 2.08 -10.16 1.45
CA GLY A 57 1.97 -11.59 1.11
C GLY A 57 0.57 -12.03 0.66
N ASP A 58 -0.20 -11.15 0.04
CA ASP A 58 -1.61 -11.36 -0.38
C ASP A 58 -2.56 -11.82 0.75
N GLU A 59 -2.20 -11.56 2.01
CA GLU A 59 -2.99 -11.97 3.18
C GLU A 59 -3.51 -10.77 3.98
N PHE A 60 -2.67 -9.75 4.16
CA PHE A 60 -3.01 -8.56 4.94
C PHE A 60 -2.79 -7.28 4.14
N THR A 61 -3.61 -6.27 4.41
CA THR A 61 -3.38 -4.91 3.93
C THR A 61 -3.22 -3.96 5.11
N VAL A 62 -2.09 -3.28 5.15
CA VAL A 62 -1.81 -2.21 6.11
C VAL A 62 -2.04 -0.86 5.45
N ARG A 63 -2.96 -0.06 6.01
CA ARG A 63 -3.26 1.29 5.54
C ARG A 63 -2.57 2.32 6.41
N PHE A 64 -1.92 3.26 5.76
CA PHE A 64 -1.40 4.50 6.34
C PHE A 64 -2.27 5.67 5.86
N ASP A 65 -2.80 6.49 6.78
CA ASP A 65 -3.62 7.67 6.46
C ASP A 65 -2.89 8.94 6.91
N GLY A 66 -2.48 9.77 5.95
CA GLY A 66 -1.68 10.97 6.19
C GLY A 66 -2.33 11.98 7.12
N ARG A 67 -3.66 12.00 7.22
CA ARG A 67 -4.39 12.93 8.09
C ARG A 67 -4.13 12.67 9.57
N THR A 68 -3.99 11.41 9.93
CA THR A 68 -3.87 10.97 11.33
C THR A 68 -2.54 10.28 11.65
N LEU A 69 -1.73 10.04 10.60
CA LEU A 69 -0.44 9.34 10.72
C LEU A 69 0.50 10.05 11.69
N ARG A 70 1.06 9.27 12.61
CA ARG A 70 2.07 9.72 13.58
C ARG A 70 3.22 8.73 13.59
N ARG A 71 4.38 9.17 14.10
CA ARG A 71 5.58 8.35 14.31
C ARG A 71 6.21 7.79 13.02
N LEU A 72 5.85 8.31 11.85
CA LEU A 72 6.57 8.02 10.62
C LEU A 72 7.76 8.98 10.51
N ASN A 73 8.97 8.45 10.39
CA ASN A 73 10.18 9.20 10.12
C ASN A 73 10.68 8.91 8.70
N PRO A 74 11.52 9.77 8.10
CA PRO A 74 12.00 9.60 6.72
C PRO A 74 13.07 8.51 6.60
N ASP A 75 12.84 7.35 7.20
CA ASP A 75 13.71 6.20 7.16
C ASP A 75 12.92 4.90 7.03
N GLU A 76 13.52 3.88 6.44
CA GLU A 76 12.90 2.58 6.20
C GLU A 76 12.60 1.85 7.52
N ARG A 77 13.45 1.99 8.52
CA ARG A 77 13.31 1.33 9.83
C ARG A 77 12.04 1.78 10.56
N SER A 78 11.73 3.07 10.52
CA SER A 78 10.51 3.63 11.11
C SER A 78 9.25 3.04 10.45
N THR A 79 9.22 2.97 9.12
CA THR A 79 8.12 2.35 8.38
C THR A 79 8.00 0.86 8.69
N ALA A 80 9.13 0.13 8.69
CA ALA A 80 9.16 -1.28 9.04
C ALA A 80 8.68 -1.55 10.48
N ALA A 81 9.00 -0.67 11.42
CA ALA A 81 8.50 -0.75 12.79
C ALA A 81 6.98 -0.60 12.86
N LEU A 82 6.40 0.33 12.10
CA LEU A 82 4.94 0.50 12.01
C LEU A 82 4.26 -0.72 11.36
N LEU A 83 4.85 -1.29 10.31
CA LEU A 83 4.36 -2.52 9.67
C LEU A 83 4.43 -3.71 10.64
N ARG A 84 5.52 -3.85 11.40
CA ARG A 84 5.65 -4.89 12.43
C ARG A 84 4.58 -4.75 13.51
N THR A 85 4.39 -3.55 14.03
CA THR A 85 3.33 -3.27 15.01
C THR A 85 1.94 -3.58 14.43
N ALA A 86 1.68 -3.24 13.16
CA ALA A 86 0.43 -3.61 12.52
C ALA A 86 0.24 -5.14 12.47
N LEU A 87 1.28 -5.89 12.12
CA LEU A 87 1.25 -7.35 12.12
C LEU A 87 1.08 -7.97 13.53
N GLU A 88 1.54 -7.32 14.59
CA GLU A 88 1.26 -7.73 15.97
C GLU A 88 -0.26 -7.70 16.27
N HIS A 89 -1.00 -6.77 15.65
CA HIS A 89 -2.46 -6.63 15.77
C HIS A 89 -3.26 -7.41 14.71
N ARG A 90 -2.62 -8.26 13.89
CA ARG A 90 -3.31 -8.98 12.80
C ARG A 90 -4.45 -9.91 13.25
N ALA A 91 -4.38 -10.39 14.50
CA ALA A 91 -5.43 -11.23 15.07
C ALA A 91 -6.71 -10.45 15.40
N ASP A 92 -6.59 -9.14 15.62
CA ASP A 92 -7.71 -8.26 15.92
C ASP A 92 -8.47 -7.84 14.65
N ALA A 93 -7.87 -8.03 13.47
CA ALA A 93 -8.48 -7.77 12.17
C ALA A 93 -9.41 -8.92 11.79
N ILE A 94 -10.71 -8.65 11.77
CA ILE A 94 -11.75 -9.65 11.46
C ILE A 94 -12.35 -9.36 10.08
N GLY A 95 -11.94 -10.14 9.08
CA GLY A 95 -12.40 -9.93 7.70
C GLY A 95 -12.06 -8.53 7.21
N HIS A 96 -13.06 -7.79 6.74
CA HIS A 96 -12.91 -6.43 6.24
C HIS A 96 -12.83 -5.35 7.35
N VAL A 97 -13.10 -5.73 8.62
CA VAL A 97 -13.04 -4.78 9.75
C VAL A 97 -11.58 -4.49 10.10
N PRO A 98 -11.16 -3.21 10.03
CA PRO A 98 -9.78 -2.85 10.34
C PRO A 98 -9.51 -2.90 11.84
N ALA A 99 -8.32 -3.35 12.21
CA ALA A 99 -7.76 -3.13 13.54
C ALA A 99 -6.78 -1.94 13.50
N GLU A 100 -6.93 -0.99 14.43
CA GLU A 100 -5.98 0.11 14.57
C GLU A 100 -4.76 -0.38 15.37
N SER A 101 -3.56 -0.18 14.82
CA SER A 101 -2.30 -0.56 15.46
C SER A 101 -1.52 0.63 15.99
N SER A 102 -1.67 1.77 15.35
CA SER A 102 -1.04 3.05 15.71
C SER A 102 -1.86 4.18 15.12
N PRO A 103 -1.74 5.42 15.61
CA PRO A 103 -2.45 6.56 15.03
C PRO A 103 -2.20 6.70 13.53
N GLY A 104 -3.25 6.53 12.73
CA GLY A 104 -3.20 6.58 11.27
C GLY A 104 -2.71 5.30 10.59
N VAL A 105 -2.51 4.20 11.34
CA VAL A 105 -2.12 2.90 10.79
C VAL A 105 -3.14 1.84 11.20
N THR A 106 -3.74 1.19 10.22
CA THR A 106 -4.69 0.10 10.44
C THR A 106 -4.30 -1.13 9.62
N ILE A 107 -4.67 -2.31 10.09
CA ILE A 107 -4.49 -3.58 9.38
C ILE A 107 -5.84 -4.24 9.12
N ARG A 108 -5.99 -4.85 7.94
CA ARG A 108 -7.15 -5.68 7.54
C ARG A 108 -6.65 -7.05 7.07
N ARG A 109 -7.47 -8.07 7.24
CA ARG A 109 -7.22 -9.39 6.64
C ARG A 109 -7.82 -9.41 5.23
N MET A 110 -7.12 -8.74 4.32
CA MET A 110 -7.50 -8.60 2.91
C MET A 110 -6.25 -8.66 2.05
N GLY A 111 -6.26 -9.51 1.03
CA GLY A 111 -5.25 -9.55 -0.01
C GLY A 111 -5.48 -8.48 -1.08
N PHE A 112 -4.68 -8.55 -2.17
CA PHE A 112 -4.68 -7.55 -3.24
C PHE A 112 -6.04 -7.40 -3.92
N ALA A 113 -6.62 -8.50 -4.41
CA ALA A 113 -7.87 -8.45 -5.17
C ALA A 113 -9.02 -7.82 -4.36
N ALA A 114 -9.23 -8.28 -3.11
CA ALA A 114 -10.28 -7.74 -2.25
C ALA A 114 -10.05 -6.29 -1.86
N THR A 115 -8.78 -5.90 -1.65
CA THR A 115 -8.43 -4.50 -1.34
C THR A 115 -8.65 -3.59 -2.55
N LEU A 116 -8.28 -4.04 -3.76
CA LEU A 116 -8.50 -3.30 -4.99
C LEU A 116 -10.00 -3.10 -5.25
N GLU A 117 -10.81 -4.15 -5.10
CA GLU A 117 -12.27 -4.09 -5.26
C GLU A 117 -12.90 -3.07 -4.29
N ASP A 118 -12.54 -3.13 -2.99
CA ASP A 118 -13.02 -2.18 -1.98
C ASP A 118 -12.67 -0.73 -2.33
N LEU A 119 -11.43 -0.47 -2.76
CA LEU A 119 -10.95 0.87 -3.06
C LEU A 119 -11.45 1.42 -4.41
N ALA A 120 -11.68 0.55 -5.39
CA ALA A 120 -12.13 0.94 -6.72
C ALA A 120 -13.56 1.50 -6.73
N THR A 121 -14.34 1.28 -5.68
CA THR A 121 -15.68 1.87 -5.54
C THR A 121 -15.66 3.39 -5.50
N ASP A 122 -14.63 3.98 -4.86
CA ASP A 122 -14.55 5.41 -4.58
C ASP A 122 -13.33 6.11 -5.23
N ALA A 123 -12.42 5.35 -5.86
CA ALA A 123 -11.18 5.88 -6.43
C ALA A 123 -10.97 5.49 -7.90
N ALA A 124 -10.42 6.36 -8.75
CA ALA A 124 -10.08 6.04 -10.13
C ALA A 124 -8.82 5.20 -10.18
N VAL A 125 -8.93 3.96 -10.65
CA VAL A 125 -7.80 3.02 -10.72
C VAL A 125 -6.85 3.40 -11.85
N VAL A 126 -5.56 3.50 -11.52
CA VAL A 126 -4.45 3.76 -12.45
C VAL A 126 -3.36 2.72 -12.16
N ALA A 127 -3.23 1.73 -13.01
CA ALA A 127 -2.12 0.77 -12.91
C ALA A 127 -0.81 1.42 -13.39
N LEU A 128 0.28 1.14 -12.69
CA LEU A 128 1.63 1.61 -13.04
C LEU A 128 2.56 0.40 -13.27
N PRO A 129 2.41 -0.32 -14.41
CA PRO A 129 3.33 -1.38 -14.78
C PRO A 129 4.67 -0.77 -15.24
N GLU A 130 5.75 -1.57 -15.18
CA GLU A 130 7.09 -1.13 -15.56
C GLU A 130 7.17 -0.71 -17.05
N ASP A 131 6.45 -1.41 -17.91
CA ASP A 131 6.38 -1.19 -19.37
C ASP A 131 5.26 -0.24 -19.81
N GLY A 132 4.62 0.45 -18.86
CA GLY A 132 3.53 1.39 -19.13
C GLY A 132 3.97 2.71 -19.75
N ASP A 133 3.00 3.50 -20.19
CA ASP A 133 3.23 4.86 -20.68
C ASP A 133 3.82 5.76 -19.58
N PRO A 134 4.70 6.71 -19.93
CA PRO A 134 5.26 7.64 -18.96
C PRO A 134 4.15 8.38 -18.18
N ALA A 135 4.20 8.32 -16.84
CA ALA A 135 3.20 8.95 -15.97
C ALA A 135 3.05 10.48 -16.23
N ALA A 136 4.09 11.13 -16.75
CA ALA A 136 4.05 12.55 -17.15
C ALA A 136 3.20 12.82 -18.40
N ALA A 137 2.84 11.79 -19.17
CA ALA A 137 2.02 11.92 -20.37
C ALA A 137 0.52 11.81 -20.09
N VAL A 138 0.14 11.50 -18.84
CA VAL A 138 -1.26 11.27 -18.46
C VAL A 138 -1.65 12.22 -17.34
N ASP A 139 -2.74 12.98 -17.55
CA ASP A 139 -3.33 13.77 -16.47
C ASP A 139 -3.99 12.82 -15.45
N PRO A 140 -3.61 12.87 -14.19
CA PRO A 140 -4.20 11.99 -13.18
C PRO A 140 -5.68 12.33 -13.00
N PRO A 141 -6.55 11.32 -12.90
CA PRO A 141 -7.97 11.54 -12.63
C PRO A 141 -8.17 12.15 -11.23
N SER A 142 -9.40 12.64 -10.98
CA SER A 142 -9.79 13.02 -9.62
C SER A 142 -9.77 11.79 -8.71
N ASP A 143 -9.23 11.93 -7.51
CA ASP A 143 -9.14 10.85 -6.52
C ASP A 143 -8.51 9.55 -7.06
N PRO A 144 -7.26 9.61 -7.57
CA PRO A 144 -6.61 8.47 -8.18
C PRO A 144 -6.20 7.43 -7.15
N LEU A 145 -6.35 6.15 -7.51
CA LEU A 145 -5.76 5.00 -6.88
C LEU A 145 -4.64 4.45 -7.79
N PHE A 146 -3.40 4.77 -7.48
CA PHE A 146 -2.25 4.23 -8.19
C PHE A 146 -1.94 2.83 -7.66
N VAL A 147 -1.87 1.85 -8.58
CA VAL A 147 -1.58 0.46 -8.27
C VAL A 147 -0.19 0.13 -8.77
N LEU A 148 0.70 -0.30 -7.86
CA LEU A 148 2.10 -0.62 -8.14
C LEU A 148 2.49 -1.97 -7.53
N SER A 149 3.51 -2.58 -8.13
CA SER A 149 4.15 -3.78 -7.60
C SER A 149 5.44 -3.42 -6.83
N ASP A 150 5.95 -4.38 -6.06
CA ASP A 150 7.25 -4.29 -5.39
C ASP A 150 8.41 -4.48 -6.40
N HIS A 151 9.46 -5.21 -6.02
CA HIS A 151 10.59 -5.55 -6.90
C HIS A 151 10.28 -6.69 -7.91
N ARG A 152 9.07 -7.22 -7.89
CA ARG A 152 8.54 -8.19 -8.85
C ARG A 152 7.46 -7.54 -9.69
N ASP A 153 7.36 -7.96 -10.93
CA ASP A 153 6.24 -7.57 -11.78
C ASP A 153 4.92 -8.15 -11.27
N PHE A 154 3.83 -7.51 -11.66
CA PHE A 154 2.51 -8.09 -11.46
C PHE A 154 2.43 -9.47 -12.11
N THR A 155 1.86 -10.42 -11.40
CA THR A 155 1.45 -11.69 -12.00
C THR A 155 0.39 -11.43 -13.09
N HIS A 156 0.21 -12.37 -14.01
CA HIS A 156 -0.82 -12.24 -15.06
C HIS A 156 -2.22 -12.00 -14.47
N ARG A 157 -2.53 -12.60 -13.34
CA ARG A 157 -3.80 -12.37 -12.63
C ARG A 157 -3.88 -10.97 -12.06
N GLU A 158 -2.83 -10.50 -11.43
CA GLU A 158 -2.80 -9.17 -10.81
C GLU A 158 -2.86 -8.05 -11.86
N SER A 159 -2.21 -8.21 -13.00
CA SER A 159 -2.23 -7.21 -14.07
C SER A 159 -3.60 -7.06 -14.74
N SER A 160 -4.44 -8.10 -14.72
CA SER A 160 -5.79 -8.04 -15.29
C SER A 160 -6.82 -7.35 -14.37
N LEU A 161 -6.61 -7.34 -13.05
CA LEU A 161 -7.57 -6.80 -12.09
C LEU A 161 -7.74 -5.27 -12.13
N PRO A 162 -6.68 -4.45 -12.22
CA PRO A 162 -6.83 -3.00 -12.34
C PRO A 162 -7.55 -2.57 -13.62
N ALA A 163 -7.32 -3.27 -14.73
CA ALA A 163 -8.01 -3.00 -15.99
C ALA A 163 -9.52 -3.27 -15.87
N ALA A 164 -9.91 -4.41 -15.31
CA ALA A 164 -11.30 -4.73 -15.04
C ALA A 164 -11.97 -3.71 -14.11
N ALA A 165 -11.32 -3.33 -13.03
CA ALA A 165 -11.82 -2.34 -12.07
C ALA A 165 -11.97 -0.93 -12.68
N ALA A 166 -11.13 -0.57 -13.67
CA ALA A 166 -11.24 0.69 -14.40
C ALA A 166 -12.41 0.70 -15.38
N ASP A 167 -12.72 -0.45 -16.01
CA ASP A 167 -13.81 -0.58 -17.00
C ASP A 167 -15.21 -0.62 -16.35
N GLU A 168 -15.32 -1.04 -15.09
CA GLU A 168 -16.60 -1.11 -14.38
C GLU A 168 -17.16 0.25 -13.96
N ARG A 169 -16.40 1.34 -14.14
CA ARG A 169 -16.92 2.68 -13.84
C ARG A 169 -17.84 3.18 -14.95
N PRO A 170 -19.03 3.71 -14.62
CA PRO A 170 -19.83 4.42 -15.58
C PRO A 170 -19.02 5.62 -16.11
N ARG A 171 -18.80 5.65 -17.40
CA ARG A 171 -18.28 6.85 -18.07
C ARG A 171 -19.34 7.94 -17.92
N LEU A 172 -19.01 8.98 -17.15
CA LEU A 172 -19.81 10.21 -17.08
C LEU A 172 -19.68 10.99 -18.39
#